data_b4dd3fe7812c790b7f857da9ef23ddca
#
_entry.id   b4dd3fe7812c790b7f857da9ef23ddca
#
_cell.length_a   1.000
_cell.length_b   1.000
_cell.length_c   1.000
_cell.angle_alpha   90.00
_cell.angle_beta   90.00
_cell.angle_gamma   90.00
#
_symmetry.space_group_name_H-M   'P 1'
#
loop_
_entity.id
_entity.type
_entity.pdbx_description
1 polymer ?
#
loop_
_entity_poly.entity_id
_entity_poly.type
_entity_poly.pdbx_seq_one_letter_code
_entity_poly.pdbx_strand_id
1 'polypeptide(L)'
;VTTGLRERKKLATRRALHEAALRLVAERGLDAVSVDDIADRANVSPRTFFNYFSGKDDAVLGLDPDTSPRQVAAFLARPRDETPVQALRAVARAQAAEMATDTELWPLRLKVIDSHPALLARLAAVFGEGERVLAAAVAERTGTRAGADAYPTLLAGVAGVAMRTALHRWFAGDFTAALPDLLDEAWDLLSAGLPAPPR
;
A
#
# COMPACT_ATOMS: atom_id res chain seq x y z
N VAL A 1 -11.89 14.61 -12.29
CA VAL A 1 -13.14 13.93 -11.89
C VAL A 1 -13.43 14.34 -10.45
N THR A 2 -14.55 15.06 -10.25
CA THR A 2 -14.92 15.57 -8.91
C THR A 2 -15.41 14.38 -8.07
N THR A 3 -14.64 13.97 -7.10
CA THR A 3 -15.01 12.92 -6.13
C THR A 3 -16.33 13.29 -5.47
N GLY A 4 -17.35 12.44 -5.61
CA GLY A 4 -18.69 12.72 -5.08
C GLY A 4 -18.68 12.89 -3.55
N LEU A 5 -19.68 13.61 -3.01
CA LEU A 5 -19.80 13.86 -1.56
C LEU A 5 -19.76 12.55 -0.74
N ARG A 6 -20.37 11.50 -1.27
CA ARG A 6 -20.39 10.17 -0.63
C ARG A 6 -18.98 9.56 -0.52
N GLU A 7 -18.19 9.67 -1.59
CA GLU A 7 -16.83 9.14 -1.60
C GLU A 7 -15.89 9.92 -0.66
N ARG A 8 -16.01 11.25 -0.64
CA ARG A 8 -15.27 12.09 0.31
C ARG A 8 -15.61 11.74 1.76
N LYS A 9 -16.89 11.50 2.07
CA LYS A 9 -17.32 11.06 3.42
C LYS A 9 -16.75 9.68 3.75
N LYS A 10 -16.74 8.73 2.78
CA LYS A 10 -16.15 7.39 2.95
C LYS A 10 -14.66 7.50 3.32
N LEU A 11 -13.89 8.28 2.57
CA LEU A 11 -12.46 8.50 2.83
C LEU A 11 -12.22 9.19 4.19
N ALA A 12 -13.00 10.22 4.52
CA ALA A 12 -12.87 10.92 5.80
C ALA A 12 -13.14 9.99 7.00
N THR A 13 -14.18 9.15 6.92
CA THR A 13 -14.48 8.18 7.99
C THR A 13 -13.40 7.12 8.11
N ARG A 14 -12.89 6.59 6.98
CA ARG A 14 -11.77 5.64 6.99
C ARG A 14 -10.52 6.23 7.66
N ARG A 15 -10.17 7.48 7.29
CA ARG A 15 -9.04 8.20 7.89
C ARG A 15 -9.22 8.39 9.39
N ALA A 16 -10.40 8.82 9.84
CA ALA A 16 -10.70 9.01 11.27
C ALA A 16 -10.56 7.70 12.06
N LEU A 17 -11.04 6.58 11.52
CA LEU A 17 -10.90 5.25 12.13
C LEU A 17 -9.43 4.80 12.20
N HIS A 18 -8.66 4.99 11.11
CA HIS A 18 -7.23 4.69 11.10
C HIS A 18 -6.45 5.52 12.12
N GLU A 19 -6.68 6.83 12.16
CA GLU A 19 -6.05 7.73 13.14
C GLU A 19 -6.40 7.35 14.58
N ALA A 20 -7.67 7.06 14.86
CA ALA A 20 -8.14 6.60 16.17
C ALA A 20 -7.44 5.30 16.58
N ALA A 21 -7.40 4.30 15.70
CA ALA A 21 -6.74 3.02 15.94
C ALA A 21 -5.25 3.21 16.25
N LEU A 22 -4.56 3.98 15.42
CA LEU A 22 -3.13 4.21 15.53
C LEU A 22 -2.76 4.93 16.84
N ARG A 23 -3.50 5.98 17.21
CA ARG A 23 -3.28 6.73 18.45
C ARG A 23 -3.57 5.88 19.68
N LEU A 24 -4.67 5.13 19.69
CA LEU A 24 -5.02 4.25 20.80
C LEU A 24 -3.96 3.16 21.02
N VAL A 25 -3.50 2.53 19.96
CA VAL A 25 -2.45 1.50 20.06
C VAL A 25 -1.12 2.09 20.51
N ALA A 26 -0.77 3.27 20.06
CA ALA A 26 0.43 3.98 20.55
C ALA A 26 0.34 4.36 22.04
N GLU A 27 -0.88 4.67 22.54
CA GLU A 27 -1.14 5.03 23.93
C GLU A 27 -1.18 3.80 24.87
N ARG A 28 -1.78 2.67 24.44
CA ARG A 28 -2.17 1.55 25.30
C ARG A 28 -1.58 0.19 24.90
N GLY A 29 -0.96 0.08 23.72
CA GLY A 29 -0.52 -1.18 23.13
C GLY A 29 -1.66 -1.89 22.37
N LEU A 30 -1.27 -2.77 21.44
CA LEU A 30 -2.19 -3.45 20.51
C LEU A 30 -3.22 -4.33 21.22
N ASP A 31 -2.80 -5.06 22.27
CA ASP A 31 -3.66 -6.02 22.97
C ASP A 31 -4.75 -5.35 23.82
N ALA A 32 -4.47 -4.15 24.33
CA ALA A 32 -5.38 -3.41 25.19
C ALA A 32 -6.43 -2.57 24.43
N VAL A 33 -6.40 -2.58 23.09
CA VAL A 33 -7.33 -1.81 22.26
C VAL A 33 -8.33 -2.72 21.58
N SER A 34 -9.62 -2.42 21.74
CA SER A 34 -10.74 -3.10 21.08
C SER A 34 -11.26 -2.33 19.86
N VAL A 35 -12.08 -3.01 19.05
CA VAL A 35 -12.80 -2.35 17.94
C VAL A 35 -13.79 -1.31 18.47
N ASP A 36 -14.40 -1.57 19.64
CA ASP A 36 -15.34 -0.64 20.27
C ASP A 36 -14.63 0.65 20.69
N ASP A 37 -13.43 0.55 21.29
CA ASP A 37 -12.62 1.74 21.63
C ASP A 37 -12.30 2.60 20.40
N ILE A 38 -11.95 1.94 19.28
CA ILE A 38 -11.62 2.64 18.02
C ILE A 38 -12.87 3.32 17.45
N ALA A 39 -14.00 2.62 17.43
CA ALA A 39 -15.26 3.15 16.91
C ALA A 39 -15.74 4.36 17.76
N ASP A 40 -15.69 4.25 19.08
CA ASP A 40 -16.04 5.32 20.01
C ASP A 40 -15.13 6.54 19.82
N ARG A 41 -13.80 6.34 19.73
CA ARG A 41 -12.84 7.43 19.51
C ARG A 41 -13.08 8.14 18.17
N ALA A 42 -13.51 7.40 17.14
CA ALA A 42 -13.84 7.93 15.82
C ALA A 42 -15.28 8.44 15.69
N ASN A 43 -16.07 8.38 16.78
CA ASN A 43 -17.48 8.77 16.86
C ASN A 43 -18.36 8.06 15.80
N VAL A 44 -18.18 6.75 15.67
CA VAL A 44 -18.99 5.88 14.81
C VAL A 44 -19.41 4.63 15.56
N SER A 45 -20.39 3.87 15.02
CA SER A 45 -20.76 2.58 15.60
C SER A 45 -19.73 1.49 15.24
N PRO A 46 -19.59 0.40 16.05
CA PRO A 46 -18.80 -0.78 15.68
C PRO A 46 -19.25 -1.41 14.34
N ARG A 47 -20.54 -1.39 14.03
CA ARG A 47 -21.06 -1.80 12.72
C ARG A 47 -20.50 -0.93 11.60
N THR A 48 -20.35 0.37 11.83
CA THR A 48 -19.74 1.28 10.85
C THR A 48 -18.26 0.97 10.67
N PHE A 49 -17.52 0.66 11.75
CA PHE A 49 -16.13 0.23 11.68
C PHE A 49 -15.94 -0.94 10.69
N PHE A 50 -16.75 -2.00 10.82
CA PHE A 50 -16.66 -3.18 9.97
C PHE A 50 -17.02 -2.96 8.49
N ASN A 51 -17.61 -1.81 8.15
CA ASN A 51 -17.77 -1.40 6.75
C ASN A 51 -16.46 -0.90 6.10
N TYR A 52 -15.42 -0.64 6.91
CA TYR A 52 -14.14 -0.06 6.47
C TYR A 52 -12.95 -0.97 6.71
N PHE A 53 -12.94 -1.73 7.80
CA PHE A 53 -11.82 -2.58 8.20
C PHE A 53 -12.33 -3.94 8.68
N SER A 54 -11.58 -5.01 8.37
CA SER A 54 -11.93 -6.37 8.79
C SER A 54 -11.60 -6.64 10.27
N GLY A 55 -10.73 -5.80 10.86
CA GLY A 55 -10.32 -5.90 12.26
C GLY A 55 -9.41 -4.74 12.66
N LYS A 56 -9.04 -4.72 13.95
CA LYS A 56 -8.22 -3.65 14.52
C LYS A 56 -6.84 -3.54 13.86
N ASP A 57 -6.22 -4.66 13.52
CA ASP A 57 -4.91 -4.67 12.88
C ASP A 57 -4.94 -3.97 11.52
N ASP A 58 -5.98 -4.24 10.72
CA ASP A 58 -6.17 -3.59 9.43
C ASP A 58 -6.42 -2.08 9.58
N ALA A 59 -7.14 -1.67 10.64
CA ALA A 59 -7.36 -0.27 10.95
C ALA A 59 -6.06 0.43 11.38
N VAL A 60 -5.25 -0.20 12.24
CA VAL A 60 -3.94 0.31 12.66
C VAL A 60 -2.97 0.41 11.47
N LEU A 61 -2.98 -0.57 10.60
CA LEU A 61 -2.18 -0.56 9.37
C LEU A 61 -2.73 0.36 8.28
N GLY A 62 -3.96 0.89 8.44
CA GLY A 62 -4.61 1.73 7.44
C GLY A 62 -4.87 1.01 6.11
N LEU A 63 -5.06 -0.32 6.15
CA LEU A 63 -5.25 -1.13 4.95
C LEU A 63 -6.58 -0.82 4.27
N ASP A 64 -6.54 -0.61 2.96
CA ASP A 64 -7.73 -0.44 2.15
C ASP A 64 -7.94 -1.68 1.27
N PRO A 65 -9.01 -2.47 1.46
CA PRO A 65 -9.28 -3.66 0.68
C PRO A 65 -9.50 -3.35 -0.81
N ASP A 66 -9.86 -2.11 -1.15
CA ASP A 66 -10.05 -1.68 -2.53
C ASP A 66 -8.73 -1.33 -3.23
N THR A 67 -7.58 -1.31 -2.52
CA THR A 67 -6.28 -0.90 -3.11
C THR A 67 -5.84 -1.86 -4.22
N SER A 68 -5.74 -3.16 -3.96
CA SER A 68 -5.32 -4.14 -4.97
C SER A 68 -6.27 -4.21 -6.16
N PRO A 69 -7.60 -4.26 -5.98
CA PRO A 69 -8.54 -4.17 -7.11
C PRO A 69 -8.38 -2.90 -7.95
N ARG A 70 -8.20 -1.74 -7.32
CA ARG A 70 -7.97 -0.48 -8.05
C ARG A 70 -6.68 -0.49 -8.84
N GLN A 71 -5.59 -1.03 -8.27
CA GLN A 71 -4.31 -1.15 -8.96
C GLN A 71 -4.38 -2.07 -10.17
N VAL A 72 -5.02 -3.22 -10.03
CA VAL A 72 -5.26 -4.16 -11.14
C VAL A 72 -6.06 -3.50 -12.23
N ALA A 73 -7.17 -2.85 -11.91
CA ALA A 73 -8.00 -2.15 -12.89
C ALA A 73 -7.19 -1.04 -13.59
N ALA A 74 -6.42 -0.25 -12.86
CA ALA A 74 -5.55 0.78 -13.41
C ALA A 74 -4.47 0.19 -14.34
N PHE A 75 -3.86 -0.95 -13.96
CA PHE A 75 -2.87 -1.64 -14.78
C PHE A 75 -3.45 -2.20 -16.07
N LEU A 76 -4.61 -2.85 -16.01
CA LEU A 76 -5.27 -3.41 -17.18
C LEU A 76 -5.82 -2.33 -18.13
N ALA A 77 -6.17 -1.16 -17.60
CA ALA A 77 -6.63 -0.02 -18.38
C ALA A 77 -5.51 0.77 -19.09
N ARG A 78 -4.22 0.48 -18.78
CA ARG A 78 -3.10 1.13 -19.46
C ARG A 78 -3.08 0.82 -20.95
N PRO A 79 -2.59 1.74 -21.79
CA PRO A 79 -2.46 1.54 -23.25
C PRO A 79 -1.79 0.20 -23.60
N ARG A 80 -2.27 -0.44 -24.66
CA ARG A 80 -1.78 -1.77 -25.08
C ARG A 80 -0.39 -1.74 -25.69
N ASP A 81 0.05 -0.60 -26.19
CA ASP A 81 1.39 -0.35 -26.73
C ASP A 81 2.46 -0.15 -25.65
N GLU A 82 2.05 0.11 -24.40
CA GLU A 82 2.98 0.11 -23.26
C GLU A 82 3.41 -1.32 -22.92
N THR A 83 4.72 -1.49 -22.67
CA THR A 83 5.22 -2.74 -22.09
C THR A 83 4.61 -2.97 -20.70
N PRO A 84 4.48 -4.23 -20.22
CA PRO A 84 3.98 -4.51 -18.88
C PRO A 84 4.77 -3.79 -17.77
N VAL A 85 6.08 -3.63 -17.96
CA VAL A 85 6.96 -2.89 -17.03
C VAL A 85 6.59 -1.41 -16.98
N GLN A 86 6.41 -0.76 -18.13
CA GLN A 86 6.01 0.65 -18.19
C GLN A 86 4.63 0.89 -17.58
N ALA A 87 3.67 0.03 -17.92
CA ALA A 87 2.33 0.10 -17.38
C ALA A 87 2.33 -0.04 -15.84
N LEU A 88 3.10 -0.99 -15.31
CA LEU A 88 3.16 -1.24 -13.87
C LEU A 88 3.91 -0.13 -13.13
N ARG A 89 5.02 0.38 -13.70
CA ARG A 89 5.72 1.56 -13.16
C ARG A 89 4.80 2.77 -13.04
N ALA A 90 3.98 3.04 -14.07
CA ALA A 90 3.05 4.17 -14.05
C ALA A 90 1.99 4.04 -12.94
N VAL A 91 1.43 2.83 -12.74
CA VAL A 91 0.47 2.56 -11.67
C VAL A 91 1.13 2.67 -10.29
N ALA A 92 2.31 2.10 -10.11
CA ALA A 92 3.05 2.17 -8.85
C ALA A 92 3.44 3.63 -8.50
N ARG A 93 3.83 4.43 -9.51
CA ARG A 93 4.12 5.85 -9.32
C ARG A 93 2.89 6.65 -8.85
N ALA A 94 1.74 6.39 -9.45
CA ALA A 94 0.48 7.03 -9.03
C ALA A 94 0.11 6.66 -7.59
N GLN A 95 0.30 5.40 -7.20
CA GLN A 95 0.11 4.95 -5.82
C GLN A 95 1.08 5.62 -4.86
N ALA A 96 2.36 5.72 -5.20
CA ALA A 96 3.35 6.41 -4.38
C ALA A 96 2.99 7.89 -4.18
N ALA A 97 2.48 8.56 -5.21
CA ALA A 97 1.99 9.93 -5.11
C ALA A 97 0.80 10.04 -4.15
N GLU A 98 -0.17 9.11 -4.22
CA GLU A 98 -1.31 9.07 -3.29
C GLU A 98 -0.83 8.85 -1.85
N MET A 99 0.09 7.91 -1.61
CA MET A 99 0.64 7.64 -0.28
C MET A 99 1.37 8.85 0.32
N ALA A 100 2.02 9.66 -0.51
CA ALA A 100 2.75 10.85 -0.08
C ALA A 100 1.86 12.08 0.24
N THR A 101 0.55 12.00 0.01
CA THR A 101 -0.37 13.14 0.28
C THR A 101 -0.61 13.39 1.77
N ASP A 102 -0.41 12.38 2.63
CA ASP A 102 -0.69 12.44 4.06
C ASP A 102 0.47 11.86 4.86
N THR A 103 1.46 12.69 5.14
CA THR A 103 2.68 12.28 5.87
C THR A 103 2.54 12.40 7.38
N GLU A 104 1.50 13.06 7.90
CA GLU A 104 1.37 13.39 9.32
C GLU A 104 1.38 12.16 10.24
N LEU A 105 0.72 11.08 9.83
CA LEU A 105 0.60 9.85 10.64
C LEU A 105 1.74 8.84 10.42
N TRP A 106 2.60 9.02 9.40
CA TRP A 106 3.63 8.05 9.06
C TRP A 106 4.64 7.78 10.20
N PRO A 107 5.19 8.80 10.90
CA PRO A 107 6.12 8.53 11.99
C PRO A 107 5.49 7.70 13.11
N LEU A 108 4.22 7.99 13.46
CA LEU A 108 3.49 7.23 14.46
C LEU A 108 3.21 5.80 13.99
N ARG A 109 2.79 5.64 12.74
CA ARG A 109 2.51 4.34 12.12
C ARG A 109 3.74 3.44 12.12
N LEU A 110 4.89 3.96 11.71
CA LEU A 110 6.16 3.21 11.72
C LEU A 110 6.54 2.77 13.12
N LYS A 111 6.47 3.67 14.11
CA LYS A 111 6.74 3.35 15.50
C LYS A 111 5.84 2.23 16.04
N VAL A 112 4.55 2.29 15.72
CA VAL A 112 3.58 1.27 16.15
C VAL A 112 3.85 -0.06 15.46
N ILE A 113 4.12 -0.08 14.15
CA ILE A 113 4.43 -1.31 13.40
C ILE A 113 5.71 -1.96 13.94
N ASP A 114 6.78 -1.18 14.15
CA ASP A 114 8.08 -1.67 14.65
C ASP A 114 7.96 -2.29 16.05
N SER A 115 7.05 -1.74 16.88
CA SER A 115 6.84 -2.23 18.24
C SER A 115 5.94 -3.48 18.34
N HIS A 116 5.30 -3.92 17.24
CA HIS A 116 4.32 -5.01 17.26
C HIS A 116 4.55 -6.02 16.12
N PRO A 117 5.28 -7.13 16.39
CA PRO A 117 5.59 -8.14 15.36
C PRO A 117 4.37 -8.72 14.64
N ALA A 118 3.21 -8.79 15.32
CA ALA A 118 1.96 -9.25 14.71
C ALA A 118 1.52 -8.35 13.55
N LEU A 119 1.71 -7.02 13.65
CA LEU A 119 1.40 -6.09 12.57
C LEU A 119 2.35 -6.25 11.37
N LEU A 120 3.64 -6.53 11.62
CA LEU A 120 4.59 -6.85 10.55
C LEU A 120 4.19 -8.12 9.80
N ALA A 121 3.80 -9.18 10.53
CA ALA A 121 3.32 -10.42 9.92
C ALA A 121 2.05 -10.19 9.08
N ARG A 122 1.11 -9.39 9.59
CA ARG A 122 -0.11 -9.02 8.84
C ARG A 122 0.21 -8.24 7.58
N LEU A 123 1.12 -7.27 7.66
CA LEU A 123 1.56 -6.47 6.52
C LEU A 123 2.24 -7.33 5.45
N ALA A 124 3.10 -8.26 5.85
CA ALA A 124 3.75 -9.21 4.94
C ALA A 124 2.72 -10.10 4.21
N ALA A 125 1.69 -10.59 4.92
CA ALA A 125 0.62 -11.38 4.33
C ALA A 125 -0.18 -10.57 3.28
N VAL A 126 -0.48 -9.30 3.57
CA VAL A 126 -1.19 -8.41 2.64
C VAL A 126 -0.35 -8.13 1.39
N PHE A 127 0.94 -7.88 1.54
CA PHE A 127 1.83 -7.69 0.39
C PHE A 127 1.94 -8.95 -0.47
N GLY A 128 2.08 -10.13 0.14
CA GLY A 128 2.11 -11.39 -0.60
C GLY A 128 0.81 -11.68 -1.35
N GLU A 129 -0.35 -11.33 -0.78
CA GLU A 129 -1.64 -11.42 -1.48
C GLU A 129 -1.69 -10.43 -2.66
N GLY A 130 -1.30 -9.18 -2.45
CA GLY A 130 -1.24 -8.16 -3.50
C GLY A 130 -0.34 -8.56 -4.66
N GLU A 131 0.82 -9.15 -4.38
CA GLU A 131 1.76 -9.65 -5.41
C GLU A 131 1.12 -10.80 -6.22
N ARG A 132 0.37 -11.73 -5.58
CA ARG A 132 -0.34 -12.80 -6.30
C ARG A 132 -1.45 -12.27 -7.22
N VAL A 133 -2.24 -11.32 -6.72
CA VAL A 133 -3.31 -10.68 -7.49
C VAL A 133 -2.72 -9.91 -8.67
N LEU A 134 -1.61 -9.20 -8.47
CA LEU A 134 -0.91 -8.48 -9.54
C LEU A 134 -0.30 -9.42 -10.57
N ALA A 135 0.29 -10.54 -10.15
CA ALA A 135 0.82 -11.56 -11.07
C ALA A 135 -0.27 -12.11 -11.99
N ALA A 136 -1.48 -12.34 -11.47
CA ALA A 136 -2.63 -12.75 -12.29
C ALA A 136 -2.99 -11.69 -13.35
N ALA A 137 -3.01 -10.40 -12.98
CA ALA A 137 -3.25 -9.30 -13.93
C ALA A 137 -2.14 -9.16 -14.99
N VAL A 138 -0.88 -9.38 -14.61
CA VAL A 138 0.24 -9.41 -15.55
C VAL A 138 0.07 -10.56 -16.54
N ALA A 139 -0.30 -11.77 -16.06
CA ALA A 139 -0.55 -12.92 -16.90
C ALA A 139 -1.67 -12.66 -17.91
N GLU A 140 -2.78 -12.04 -17.46
CA GLU A 140 -3.90 -11.63 -18.33
C GLU A 140 -3.41 -10.68 -19.44
N ARG A 141 -2.65 -9.64 -19.09
CA ARG A 141 -2.17 -8.64 -20.04
C ARG A 141 -1.19 -9.21 -21.07
N THR A 142 -0.37 -10.19 -20.66
CA THR A 142 0.71 -10.76 -21.50
C THR A 142 0.32 -12.04 -22.22
N GLY A 143 -0.83 -12.62 -21.95
CA GLY A 143 -1.25 -13.92 -22.48
C GLY A 143 -0.43 -15.09 -21.93
N THR A 144 0.21 -14.91 -20.77
CA THR A 144 0.97 -15.94 -20.04
C THR A 144 0.11 -16.58 -18.94
N ARG A 145 0.66 -17.54 -18.19
CA ARG A 145 -0.07 -18.25 -17.12
C ARG A 145 0.55 -17.95 -15.75
N ALA A 146 -0.23 -17.33 -14.88
CA ALA A 146 0.18 -17.11 -13.49
C ALA A 146 0.51 -18.46 -12.82
N GLY A 147 1.64 -18.53 -12.12
CA GLY A 147 2.11 -19.72 -11.40
C GLY A 147 2.77 -20.79 -12.28
N ALA A 148 2.63 -20.75 -13.61
CA ALA A 148 3.34 -21.64 -14.55
C ALA A 148 4.49 -20.95 -15.26
N ASP A 149 4.26 -19.71 -15.73
CA ASP A 149 5.29 -18.91 -16.39
C ASP A 149 5.94 -17.98 -15.36
N ALA A 150 7.28 -17.84 -15.44
CA ALA A 150 8.05 -17.07 -14.46
C ALA A 150 7.77 -15.56 -14.52
N TYR A 151 7.48 -15.04 -15.73
CA TYR A 151 7.40 -13.60 -15.97
C TYR A 151 6.35 -12.87 -15.11
N PRO A 152 5.08 -13.34 -14.98
CA PRO A 152 4.09 -12.64 -14.17
C PRO A 152 4.48 -12.50 -12.71
N THR A 153 4.94 -13.60 -12.10
CA THR A 153 5.34 -13.63 -10.69
C THR A 153 6.58 -12.78 -10.46
N LEU A 154 7.56 -12.88 -11.36
CA LEU A 154 8.80 -12.08 -11.27
C LEU A 154 8.49 -10.59 -11.37
N LEU A 155 7.68 -10.16 -12.33
CA LEU A 155 7.36 -8.74 -12.51
C LEU A 155 6.55 -8.18 -11.33
N ALA A 156 5.59 -8.94 -10.79
CA ALA A 156 4.85 -8.54 -9.60
C ALA A 156 5.77 -8.41 -8.37
N GLY A 157 6.68 -9.38 -8.16
CA GLY A 157 7.66 -9.33 -7.07
C GLY A 157 8.64 -8.16 -7.20
N VAL A 158 9.12 -7.90 -8.42
CA VAL A 158 9.99 -6.73 -8.72
C VAL A 158 9.29 -5.42 -8.38
N ALA A 159 8.00 -5.26 -8.71
CA ALA A 159 7.22 -4.08 -8.35
C ALA A 159 7.11 -3.92 -6.83
N GLY A 160 6.89 -5.02 -6.10
CA GLY A 160 6.88 -5.04 -4.63
C GLY A 160 8.24 -4.64 -4.04
N VAL A 161 9.34 -5.16 -4.59
CA VAL A 161 10.70 -4.79 -4.16
C VAL A 161 10.97 -3.31 -4.42
N ALA A 162 10.64 -2.78 -5.60
CA ALA A 162 10.82 -1.37 -5.91
C ALA A 162 10.07 -0.46 -4.93
N MET A 163 8.81 -0.76 -4.64
CA MET A 163 8.00 0.01 -3.68
C MET A 163 8.58 -0.06 -2.25
N ARG A 164 8.94 -1.25 -1.77
CA ARG A 164 9.55 -1.40 -0.43
C ARG A 164 10.87 -0.65 -0.30
N THR A 165 11.71 -0.68 -1.35
CA THR A 165 12.98 0.06 -1.39
C THR A 165 12.74 1.57 -1.34
N ALA A 166 11.79 2.08 -2.14
CA ALA A 166 11.42 3.49 -2.14
C ALA A 166 10.87 3.95 -0.77
N LEU A 167 9.96 3.17 -0.16
CA LEU A 167 9.42 3.43 1.16
C LEU A 167 10.51 3.44 2.24
N HIS A 168 11.42 2.45 2.23
CA HIS A 168 12.52 2.40 3.19
C HIS A 168 13.41 3.65 3.11
N ARG A 169 13.78 4.07 1.90
CA ARG A 169 14.57 5.30 1.70
C ARG A 169 13.81 6.56 2.09
N TRP A 170 12.52 6.59 1.83
CA TRP A 170 11.65 7.72 2.17
C TRP A 170 11.55 7.90 3.69
N PHE A 171 11.39 6.78 4.42
CA PHE A 171 11.38 6.79 5.89
C PHE A 171 12.74 7.16 6.48
N ALA A 172 13.83 6.60 5.93
CA ALA A 172 15.18 6.92 6.37
C ALA A 172 15.58 8.39 6.11
N GLY A 173 14.94 9.02 5.13
CA GLY A 173 15.15 10.42 4.77
C GLY A 173 14.13 11.39 5.37
N ASP A 174 13.43 11.00 6.46
CA ASP A 174 12.44 11.83 7.15
C ASP A 174 11.40 12.47 6.21
N PHE A 175 10.94 11.71 5.21
CA PHE A 175 9.90 12.11 4.24
C PHE A 175 10.26 13.36 3.39
N THR A 176 11.53 13.74 3.32
CA THR A 176 11.98 14.97 2.62
C THR A 176 12.00 14.82 1.10
N ALA A 177 12.32 13.63 0.59
CA ALA A 177 12.28 13.34 -0.84
C ALA A 177 10.86 13.03 -1.32
N ALA A 178 10.58 13.24 -2.60
CA ALA A 178 9.31 12.79 -3.19
C ALA A 178 9.31 11.26 -3.35
N LEU A 179 8.38 10.57 -2.70
CA LEU A 179 8.27 9.10 -2.79
C LEU A 179 8.17 8.59 -4.24
N PRO A 180 7.41 9.24 -5.16
CA PRO A 180 7.41 8.84 -6.56
C PRO A 180 8.79 8.85 -7.24
N ASP A 181 9.65 9.80 -6.88
CA ASP A 181 10.98 9.93 -7.48
C ASP A 181 11.92 8.83 -6.96
N LEU A 182 11.85 8.52 -5.66
CA LEU A 182 12.58 7.37 -5.08
C LEU A 182 12.14 6.04 -5.69
N LEU A 183 10.85 5.92 -6.02
CA LEU A 183 10.32 4.75 -6.72
C LEU A 183 10.83 4.68 -8.16
N ASP A 184 10.87 5.80 -8.87
CA ASP A 184 11.41 5.87 -10.23
C ASP A 184 12.89 5.48 -10.28
N GLU A 185 13.72 5.93 -9.33
CA GLU A 185 15.12 5.50 -9.21
C GLU A 185 15.23 3.97 -9.05
N ALA A 186 14.38 3.35 -8.23
CA ALA A 186 14.37 1.90 -8.07
C ALA A 186 14.00 1.17 -9.37
N TRP A 187 13.01 1.67 -10.12
CA TRP A 187 12.63 1.14 -11.41
C TRP A 187 13.71 1.32 -12.47
N ASP A 188 14.44 2.43 -12.48
CA ASP A 188 15.54 2.69 -13.41
C ASP A 188 16.70 1.71 -13.17
N LEU A 189 17.07 1.46 -11.91
CA LEU A 189 18.07 0.45 -11.57
C LEU A 189 17.66 -0.96 -12.02
N LEU A 190 16.41 -1.34 -11.81
CA LEU A 190 15.88 -2.64 -12.24
C LEU A 190 15.89 -2.76 -13.76
N SER A 191 15.47 -1.71 -14.46
CA SER A 191 15.44 -1.67 -15.94
C SER A 191 16.84 -1.70 -16.56
N ALA A 192 17.85 -1.17 -15.87
CA ALA A 192 19.24 -1.20 -16.26
C ALA A 192 19.96 -2.53 -15.93
N GLY A 193 19.26 -3.49 -15.28
CA GLY A 193 19.84 -4.78 -14.90
C GLY A 193 20.72 -4.71 -13.64
N LEU A 194 20.43 -3.79 -12.73
CA LEU A 194 21.13 -3.60 -11.45
C LEU A 194 22.65 -3.40 -11.62
N PRO A 195 23.11 -2.41 -12.40
CA PRO A 195 24.53 -2.16 -12.56
C PRO A 195 25.19 -1.85 -11.22
N ALA A 196 26.45 -2.26 -11.07
CA ALA A 196 27.22 -1.91 -9.88
C ALA A 196 27.33 -0.37 -9.75
N PRO A 197 27.21 0.21 -8.55
CA PRO A 197 27.38 1.64 -8.34
C PRO A 197 28.80 2.06 -8.78
N PRO A 198 28.98 3.29 -9.30
CA PRO A 198 30.30 3.81 -9.62
C PRO A 198 31.14 3.87 -8.34
N ARG A 199 32.44 3.52 -8.46
CA ARG A 199 33.40 3.60 -7.35
C ARG A 199 33.81 5.04 -7.08
#